data_d655da700ec6bd0edb5be87034e91b3a
#
_entry.id   d655da700ec6bd0edb5be87034e91b3a
#
_cell.length_a   1.000
_cell.length_b   1.000
_cell.length_c   1.000
_cell.angle_alpha   90.00
_cell.angle_beta   90.00
_cell.angle_gamma   90.00
#
_symmetry.space_group_name_H-M   'P 1'
#
loop_
_entity.id
_entity.type
_entity.pdbx_description
1 polymer ?
#
loop_
_entity_poly.entity_id
_entity_poly.type
_entity_poly.pdbx_seq_one_letter_code
_entity_poly.pdbx_strand_id
1 'polypeptide(L)'
;MFDTLLINAYVITMDEKRRVLENGAVGIENGRISFVGDTEEGKKFGAKEVIDCKNHVVMPGFVDAHGHGGHSAFKSIVEDTSYWMPVMTHTYKNYITDEFWYNEGRLSALERLHAGVTTGVCVLGSQPRCDSPVPAMNNAKAYAEVGVKDIVCTGPCHTPWPHRFSRYVNGERHM
;
A
#
# COMPACT_ATOMS: atom_id res chain seq x y z
N MET A 1 12.99 -16.85 -22.06
CA MET A 1 13.21 -17.54 -20.75
C MET A 1 12.71 -16.59 -19.67
N PHE A 2 11.79 -17.01 -18.82
CA PHE A 2 11.23 -16.17 -17.76
C PHE A 2 12.25 -15.93 -16.63
N ASP A 3 12.10 -14.83 -15.91
CA ASP A 3 12.81 -14.66 -14.64
C ASP A 3 12.22 -15.56 -13.57
N THR A 4 10.88 -15.58 -13.46
CA THR A 4 10.14 -16.47 -12.55
C THR A 4 8.97 -17.11 -13.30
N LEU A 5 8.73 -18.39 -13.06
CA LEU A 5 7.58 -19.13 -13.57
C LEU A 5 6.83 -19.78 -12.41
N LEU A 6 5.60 -19.34 -12.19
CA LEU A 6 4.66 -19.98 -11.28
C LEU A 6 3.98 -21.13 -12.03
N ILE A 7 3.93 -22.33 -11.45
CA ILE A 7 3.34 -23.52 -12.07
C ILE A 7 2.34 -24.22 -11.14
N ASN A 8 1.52 -25.10 -11.73
CA ASN A 8 0.54 -25.91 -11.02
C ASN A 8 -0.45 -25.10 -10.17
N ALA A 9 -0.72 -23.86 -10.57
CA ALA A 9 -1.58 -22.94 -9.84
C ALA A 9 -3.04 -23.04 -10.29
N TYR A 10 -3.96 -22.74 -9.37
CA TYR A 10 -5.31 -22.36 -9.74
C TYR A 10 -5.31 -20.86 -10.08
N VAL A 11 -5.20 -20.53 -11.38
CA VAL A 11 -5.01 -19.14 -11.81
C VAL A 11 -6.35 -18.47 -12.11
N ILE A 12 -6.64 -17.39 -11.38
CA ILE A 12 -7.80 -16.52 -11.64
C ILE A 12 -7.28 -15.27 -12.34
N THR A 13 -7.52 -15.15 -13.64
CA THR A 13 -6.84 -14.11 -14.44
C THR A 13 -7.41 -12.70 -14.22
N MET A 14 -8.66 -12.57 -13.83
CA MET A 14 -9.40 -11.32 -13.74
C MET A 14 -9.36 -10.49 -15.04
N ASP A 15 -9.07 -11.15 -16.17
CA ASP A 15 -9.11 -10.53 -17.50
C ASP A 15 -10.55 -10.35 -17.99
N GLU A 16 -10.74 -9.72 -19.15
CA GLU A 16 -12.05 -9.50 -19.75
C GLU A 16 -12.85 -10.78 -19.98
N LYS A 17 -12.15 -11.90 -20.24
CA LYS A 17 -12.74 -13.23 -20.43
C LYS A 17 -12.99 -13.96 -19.13
N ARG A 18 -12.54 -13.42 -18.00
CA ARG A 18 -12.67 -14.01 -16.65
C ARG A 18 -12.24 -15.48 -16.61
N ARG A 19 -11.11 -15.78 -17.26
CA ARG A 19 -10.59 -17.15 -17.34
C ARG A 19 -10.16 -17.65 -15.97
N VAL A 20 -10.41 -18.92 -15.74
CA VAL A 20 -9.89 -19.69 -14.61
C VAL A 20 -9.14 -20.89 -15.18
N LEU A 21 -7.90 -21.06 -14.76
CA LEU A 21 -7.04 -22.16 -15.19
C LEU A 21 -6.75 -23.04 -13.98
N GLU A 22 -7.26 -24.28 -14.00
CA GLU A 22 -7.12 -25.23 -12.86
C GLU A 22 -5.67 -25.75 -12.69
N ASN A 23 -4.91 -25.82 -13.79
CA ASN A 23 -3.49 -26.18 -13.81
C ASN A 23 -2.72 -25.11 -14.57
N GLY A 24 -2.82 -23.87 -14.09
CA GLY A 24 -2.27 -22.72 -14.75
C GLY A 24 -0.83 -22.42 -14.39
N ALA A 25 -0.21 -21.63 -15.27
CA ALA A 25 1.10 -21.05 -15.05
C ALA A 25 1.10 -19.55 -15.37
N VAL A 26 1.95 -18.82 -14.65
CA VAL A 26 2.22 -17.40 -14.87
C VAL A 26 3.72 -17.21 -15.02
N GLY A 27 4.13 -16.73 -16.19
CA GLY A 27 5.52 -16.39 -16.50
C GLY A 27 5.78 -14.90 -16.35
N ILE A 28 6.84 -14.54 -15.63
CA ILE A 28 7.24 -13.18 -15.33
C ILE A 28 8.61 -12.94 -15.97
N GLU A 29 8.74 -11.85 -16.71
CA GLU A 29 9.98 -11.41 -17.34
C GLU A 29 10.11 -9.88 -17.22
N ASN A 30 11.26 -9.41 -16.75
CA ASN A 30 11.52 -7.99 -16.54
C ASN A 30 10.45 -7.27 -15.70
N GLY A 31 9.97 -7.94 -14.63
CA GLY A 31 8.94 -7.39 -13.73
C GLY A 31 7.54 -7.29 -14.34
N ARG A 32 7.29 -7.98 -15.47
CA ARG A 32 5.98 -7.98 -16.15
C ARG A 32 5.50 -9.40 -16.36
N ILE A 33 4.19 -9.60 -16.32
CA ILE A 33 3.56 -10.85 -16.73
C ILE A 33 3.66 -10.94 -18.26
N SER A 34 4.39 -11.94 -18.75
CA SER A 34 4.60 -12.18 -20.18
C SER A 34 3.89 -13.44 -20.68
N PHE A 35 3.44 -14.29 -19.75
CA PHE A 35 2.70 -15.51 -20.08
C PHE A 35 1.63 -15.80 -19.01
N VAL A 36 0.45 -16.21 -19.46
CA VAL A 36 -0.61 -16.81 -18.62
C VAL A 36 -1.28 -17.91 -19.44
N GLY A 37 -1.13 -19.16 -19.02
CA GLY A 37 -1.64 -20.30 -19.76
C GLY A 37 -1.51 -21.59 -18.98
N ASP A 38 -1.51 -22.72 -19.67
CA ASP A 38 -1.33 -24.04 -19.08
C ASP A 38 0.09 -24.26 -18.56
N THR A 39 0.23 -25.02 -17.49
CA THR A 39 1.52 -25.32 -16.85
C THR A 39 2.50 -26.00 -17.82
N GLU A 40 2.06 -26.97 -18.62
CA GLU A 40 2.93 -27.66 -19.54
C GLU A 40 3.37 -26.79 -20.73
N GLU A 41 2.55 -25.83 -21.10
CA GLU A 41 2.94 -24.82 -22.08
C GLU A 41 3.99 -23.86 -21.50
N GLY A 42 3.75 -23.36 -20.29
CA GLY A 42 4.68 -22.44 -19.60
C GLY A 42 6.08 -23.04 -19.42
N LYS A 43 6.17 -24.30 -19.05
CA LYS A 43 7.44 -25.02 -18.87
C LYS A 43 8.32 -25.03 -20.12
N LYS A 44 7.74 -24.98 -21.33
CA LYS A 44 8.50 -25.02 -22.60
C LYS A 44 9.42 -23.81 -22.79
N PHE A 45 9.12 -22.68 -22.16
CA PHE A 45 9.92 -21.45 -22.28
C PHE A 45 11.14 -21.42 -21.35
N GLY A 46 11.17 -22.25 -20.30
CA GLY A 46 12.17 -22.23 -19.25
C GLY A 46 12.10 -20.98 -18.36
N ALA A 47 12.67 -21.05 -17.19
CA ALA A 47 12.74 -19.96 -16.23
C ALA A 47 14.01 -20.04 -15.38
N LYS A 48 14.48 -18.90 -14.84
CA LYS A 48 15.59 -18.86 -13.88
C LYS A 48 15.14 -19.43 -12.52
N GLU A 49 13.90 -19.11 -12.13
CA GLU A 49 13.27 -19.58 -10.91
C GLU A 49 11.90 -20.20 -11.24
N VAL A 50 11.61 -21.35 -10.66
CA VAL A 50 10.31 -22.01 -10.78
C VAL A 50 9.70 -22.19 -9.40
N ILE A 51 8.47 -21.68 -9.22
CA ILE A 51 7.72 -21.80 -7.98
C ILE A 51 6.53 -22.72 -8.22
N ASP A 52 6.49 -23.83 -7.49
CA ASP A 52 5.35 -24.75 -7.53
C ASP A 52 4.23 -24.25 -6.62
N CYS A 53 3.16 -23.79 -7.24
CA CYS A 53 1.98 -23.25 -6.59
C CYS A 53 0.85 -24.28 -6.40
N LYS A 54 1.19 -25.56 -6.34
CA LYS A 54 0.20 -26.61 -6.14
C LYS A 54 -0.68 -26.35 -4.91
N ASN A 55 -2.00 -26.45 -5.10
CA ASN A 55 -3.02 -26.14 -4.10
C ASN A 55 -3.12 -24.65 -3.68
N HIS A 56 -2.50 -23.72 -4.44
CA HIS A 56 -2.62 -22.30 -4.20
C HIS A 56 -3.33 -21.62 -5.37
N VAL A 57 -4.01 -20.53 -5.03
CA VAL A 57 -4.59 -19.61 -6.01
C VAL A 57 -3.56 -18.55 -6.36
N VAL A 58 -3.38 -18.32 -7.65
CA VAL A 58 -2.62 -17.19 -8.19
C VAL A 58 -3.58 -16.23 -8.87
N MET A 59 -3.63 -15.00 -8.43
CA MET A 59 -4.51 -13.96 -8.95
C MET A 59 -3.83 -12.60 -8.86
N PRO A 60 -4.31 -11.57 -9.61
CA PRO A 60 -3.84 -10.20 -9.41
C PRO A 60 -4.02 -9.75 -7.96
N GLY A 61 -3.06 -8.99 -7.44
CA GLY A 61 -3.21 -8.39 -6.13
C GLY A 61 -4.42 -7.46 -6.04
N PHE A 62 -5.00 -7.36 -4.87
CA PHE A 62 -6.15 -6.48 -4.66
C PHE A 62 -5.79 -5.01 -4.84
N VAL A 63 -6.77 -4.24 -5.31
CA VAL A 63 -6.69 -2.79 -5.42
C VAL A 63 -7.59 -2.18 -4.35
N ASP A 64 -6.97 -1.49 -3.40
CA ASP A 64 -7.68 -0.71 -2.38
C ASP A 64 -7.95 0.69 -2.91
N ALA A 65 -9.18 0.95 -3.35
CA ALA A 65 -9.56 2.22 -3.95
C ALA A 65 -9.78 3.35 -2.94
N HIS A 66 -9.81 3.06 -1.63
CA HIS A 66 -9.94 4.05 -0.58
C HIS A 66 -9.43 3.51 0.75
N GLY A 67 -8.32 4.04 1.22
CA GLY A 67 -7.78 3.71 2.53
C GLY A 67 -7.09 4.92 3.17
N HIS A 68 -6.83 4.82 4.47
CA HIS A 68 -6.18 5.87 5.25
C HIS A 68 -4.84 5.37 5.79
N GLY A 69 -3.74 5.78 5.18
CA GLY A 69 -2.39 5.38 5.57
C GLY A 69 -1.77 6.23 6.69
N GLY A 70 -2.58 6.93 7.45
CA GLY A 70 -2.14 7.75 8.58
C GLY A 70 -2.69 7.29 9.93
N HIS A 71 -3.39 6.16 9.98
CA HIS A 71 -4.12 5.71 11.16
C HIS A 71 -3.69 4.36 11.73
N SER A 72 -2.76 3.65 11.09
CA SER A 72 -2.38 2.29 11.50
C SER A 72 -1.74 2.23 12.88
N ALA A 73 -0.90 3.21 13.21
CA ALA A 73 -0.29 3.31 14.54
C ALA A 73 -1.26 3.78 15.64
N PHE A 74 -2.43 4.26 15.26
CA PHE A 74 -3.45 4.75 16.21
C PHE A 74 -4.59 3.77 16.44
N LYS A 75 -4.46 2.54 16.00
CA LYS A 75 -5.43 1.48 16.29
C LYS A 75 -5.66 1.42 17.79
N SER A 76 -6.91 1.24 18.19
CA SER A 76 -7.35 1.11 19.58
C SER A 76 -7.22 2.36 20.47
N ILE A 77 -6.72 3.50 19.97
CA ILE A 77 -6.64 4.71 20.79
C ILE A 77 -8.01 5.37 20.97
N VAL A 78 -8.87 5.27 19.96
CA VAL A 78 -10.18 5.94 19.91
C VAL A 78 -11.29 4.96 19.53
N GLU A 79 -11.21 3.74 20.00
CA GLU A 79 -12.20 2.71 19.76
C GLU A 79 -13.55 3.07 20.37
N ASP A 80 -14.61 2.70 19.66
CA ASP A 80 -16.00 2.78 20.10
C ASP A 80 -16.45 4.15 20.62
N THR A 81 -15.93 5.22 20.01
CA THR A 81 -16.30 6.59 20.37
C THR A 81 -16.61 7.43 19.14
N SER A 82 -17.66 8.25 19.24
CA SER A 82 -17.96 9.28 18.24
C SER A 82 -16.98 10.45 18.27
N TYR A 83 -16.12 10.53 19.28
CA TYR A 83 -15.18 11.64 19.51
C TYR A 83 -13.79 11.40 18.90
N TRP A 84 -13.65 10.42 18.03
CA TRP A 84 -12.36 10.02 17.44
C TRP A 84 -11.69 11.13 16.61
N MET A 85 -12.47 11.89 15.82
CA MET A 85 -11.91 12.92 14.93
C MET A 85 -11.24 14.08 15.70
N PRO A 86 -11.85 14.65 16.75
CA PRO A 86 -11.17 15.64 17.60
C PRO A 86 -9.87 15.12 18.22
N VAL A 87 -9.84 13.89 18.73
CA VAL A 87 -8.65 13.28 19.33
C VAL A 87 -7.54 13.11 18.28
N MET A 88 -7.87 12.57 17.12
CA MET A 88 -6.91 12.38 16.02
C MET A 88 -6.37 13.72 15.53
N THR A 89 -7.24 14.71 15.31
CA THR A 89 -6.83 16.05 14.88
C THR A 89 -5.90 16.72 15.89
N HIS A 90 -6.19 16.59 17.18
CA HIS A 90 -5.34 17.10 18.24
C HIS A 90 -3.96 16.42 18.23
N THR A 91 -3.93 15.11 18.08
CA THR A 91 -2.70 14.32 18.03
C THR A 91 -1.84 14.72 16.84
N TYR A 92 -2.40 14.79 15.65
CA TYR A 92 -1.67 15.19 14.44
C TYR A 92 -1.10 16.61 14.52
N LYS A 93 -1.82 17.52 15.17
CA LYS A 93 -1.36 18.92 15.33
C LYS A 93 -0.23 19.08 16.33
N ASN A 94 -0.19 18.25 17.38
CA ASN A 94 0.62 18.55 18.54
C ASN A 94 1.76 17.57 18.80
N TYR A 95 1.66 16.33 18.32
CA TYR A 95 2.58 15.26 18.74
C TYR A 95 3.25 14.52 17.59
N ILE A 96 2.80 14.71 16.35
CA ILE A 96 3.33 13.99 15.20
C ILE A 96 4.60 14.65 14.68
N THR A 97 5.64 13.85 14.48
CA THR A 97 6.90 14.23 13.85
C THR A 97 6.87 13.90 12.34
N ASP A 98 7.81 14.46 11.60
CA ASP A 98 7.97 14.11 10.19
C ASP A 98 8.36 12.63 10.00
N GLU A 99 9.13 12.05 10.92
CA GLU A 99 9.49 10.63 10.93
C GLU A 99 8.28 9.70 11.14
N PHE A 100 7.27 10.14 11.89
CA PHE A 100 6.04 9.40 12.09
C PHE A 100 5.43 8.98 10.74
N TRP A 101 5.35 9.89 9.77
CA TRP A 101 4.72 9.63 8.48
C TRP A 101 5.43 8.54 7.67
N TYR A 102 6.75 8.42 7.82
CA TYR A 102 7.51 7.34 7.23
C TYR A 102 7.21 5.99 7.89
N ASN A 103 7.28 5.93 9.23
CA ASN A 103 7.04 4.69 9.98
C ASN A 103 5.59 4.23 9.86
N GLU A 104 4.64 5.16 9.91
CA GLU A 104 3.22 4.91 9.70
C GLU A 104 2.96 4.36 8.28
N GLY A 105 3.57 4.97 7.26
CA GLY A 105 3.48 4.50 5.89
C GLY A 105 4.01 3.07 5.72
N ARG A 106 5.12 2.74 6.38
CA ARG A 106 5.66 1.36 6.37
C ARG A 106 4.70 0.37 7.02
N LEU A 107 4.15 0.70 8.18
CA LEU A 107 3.20 -0.14 8.87
C LEU A 107 1.94 -0.37 8.02
N SER A 108 1.36 0.69 7.51
CA SER A 108 0.17 0.64 6.66
C SER A 108 0.41 -0.16 5.36
N ALA A 109 1.57 0.04 4.72
CA ALA A 109 1.93 -0.71 3.51
C ALA A 109 2.11 -2.21 3.79
N LEU A 110 2.76 -2.58 4.91
CA LEU A 110 2.92 -3.98 5.32
C LEU A 110 1.57 -4.64 5.59
N GLU A 111 0.67 -3.97 6.29
CA GLU A 111 -0.69 -4.48 6.54
C GLU A 111 -1.46 -4.73 5.26
N ARG A 112 -1.39 -3.80 4.30
CA ARG A 112 -1.98 -3.97 2.97
C ARG A 112 -1.38 -5.17 2.25
N LEU A 113 -0.06 -5.29 2.23
CA LEU A 113 0.63 -6.40 1.56
C LEU A 113 0.24 -7.75 2.18
N HIS A 114 0.19 -7.84 3.51
CA HIS A 114 -0.29 -9.04 4.21
C HIS A 114 -1.75 -9.39 3.90
N ALA A 115 -2.57 -8.40 3.58
CA ALA A 115 -3.95 -8.60 3.14
C ALA A 115 -4.08 -8.87 1.62
N GLY A 116 -2.96 -8.98 0.88
CA GLY A 116 -2.95 -9.20 -0.56
C GLY A 116 -3.22 -7.95 -1.40
N VAL A 117 -3.20 -6.76 -0.80
CA VAL A 117 -3.35 -5.48 -1.51
C VAL A 117 -1.99 -5.05 -2.05
N THR A 118 -1.87 -4.92 -3.37
CA THR A 118 -0.63 -4.52 -4.05
C THR A 118 -0.68 -3.12 -4.64
N THR A 119 -1.88 -2.53 -4.70
CA THR A 119 -2.10 -1.17 -5.21
C THR A 119 -3.15 -0.49 -4.34
N GLY A 120 -2.91 0.75 -3.94
CA GLY A 120 -3.84 1.49 -3.10
C GLY A 120 -3.98 2.95 -3.44
N VAL A 121 -5.07 3.55 -2.96
CA VAL A 121 -5.23 4.99 -2.81
C VAL A 121 -5.20 5.29 -1.32
N CYS A 122 -4.25 6.10 -0.90
CA CYS A 122 -4.10 6.52 0.48
C CYS A 122 -4.61 7.95 0.66
N VAL A 123 -5.73 8.10 1.34
CA VAL A 123 -6.13 9.42 1.87
C VAL A 123 -5.32 9.65 3.12
N LEU A 124 -4.24 10.41 2.99
CA LEU A 124 -3.34 10.69 4.09
C LEU A 124 -4.05 11.57 5.13
N GLY A 125 -4.12 11.13 6.38
CA GLY A 125 -4.73 11.86 7.48
C GLY A 125 -3.97 13.12 7.92
N SER A 126 -3.23 13.74 7.00
CA SER A 126 -2.34 14.89 7.24
C SER A 126 -3.01 16.25 7.04
N GLN A 127 -4.32 16.31 6.99
CA GLN A 127 -5.06 17.56 6.72
C GLN A 127 -4.58 18.79 7.50
N PRO A 128 -4.21 18.67 8.79
CA PRO A 128 -3.64 19.79 9.52
C PRO A 128 -2.24 20.19 9.05
N ARG A 129 -1.58 19.35 8.25
CA ARG A 129 -0.18 19.50 7.83
C ARG A 129 -0.01 19.62 6.32
N CYS A 130 -1.02 20.13 5.62
CA CYS A 130 -0.91 20.38 4.17
C CYS A 130 -0.02 21.61 3.82
N ASP A 131 0.58 22.25 4.82
CA ASP A 131 1.57 23.31 4.70
C ASP A 131 2.96 22.79 4.32
N SER A 132 3.17 21.47 4.33
CA SER A 132 4.45 20.83 4.05
C SER A 132 4.26 19.59 3.17
N PRO A 133 5.15 19.34 2.20
CA PRO A 133 5.12 18.11 1.40
C PRO A 133 5.65 16.88 2.16
N VAL A 134 6.31 17.07 3.30
CA VAL A 134 7.04 16.02 4.03
C VAL A 134 6.16 14.85 4.44
N PRO A 135 4.94 15.04 4.98
CA PRO A 135 4.06 13.91 5.31
C PRO A 135 3.79 13.00 4.11
N ALA A 136 3.41 13.60 2.98
CA ALA A 136 3.08 12.85 1.77
C ALA A 136 4.33 12.18 1.16
N MET A 137 5.46 12.88 1.13
CA MET A 137 6.72 12.33 0.60
C MET A 137 7.23 11.15 1.44
N ASN A 138 7.19 11.26 2.76
CA ASN A 138 7.61 10.19 3.66
C ASN A 138 6.69 8.98 3.56
N ASN A 139 5.39 9.18 3.47
CA ASN A 139 4.42 8.10 3.27
C ASN A 139 4.67 7.40 1.92
N ALA A 140 4.75 8.15 0.83
CA ALA A 140 5.01 7.61 -0.51
C ALA A 140 6.33 6.83 -0.59
N LYS A 141 7.40 7.36 0.02
CA LYS A 141 8.70 6.67 0.13
C LYS A 141 8.57 5.33 0.83
N ALA A 142 7.88 5.31 1.96
CA ALA A 142 7.67 4.11 2.76
C ALA A 142 6.90 3.03 1.98
N TYR A 143 5.85 3.40 1.28
CA TYR A 143 5.09 2.48 0.42
C TYR A 143 5.94 1.92 -0.72
N ALA A 144 6.73 2.76 -1.37
CA ALA A 144 7.62 2.34 -2.44
C ALA A 144 8.69 1.34 -1.96
N GLU A 145 9.27 1.55 -0.78
CA GLU A 145 10.25 0.64 -0.18
C GLU A 145 9.66 -0.72 0.23
N VAL A 146 8.41 -0.75 0.67
CA VAL A 146 7.68 -2.00 0.97
C VAL A 146 7.26 -2.71 -0.32
N GLY A 147 7.13 -1.98 -1.44
CA GLY A 147 6.78 -2.54 -2.75
C GLY A 147 5.28 -2.49 -3.07
N VAL A 148 4.49 -1.72 -2.33
CA VAL A 148 3.08 -1.47 -2.62
C VAL A 148 2.96 -0.20 -3.45
N LYS A 149 2.26 -0.26 -4.59
CA LYS A 149 1.93 0.93 -5.39
C LYS A 149 0.90 1.77 -4.63
N ASP A 150 1.16 3.06 -4.47
CA ASP A 150 0.24 3.92 -3.75
C ASP A 150 0.04 5.28 -4.43
N ILE A 151 -1.19 5.77 -4.39
CA ILE A 151 -1.57 7.12 -4.79
C ILE A 151 -1.85 7.90 -3.51
N VAL A 152 -0.92 8.73 -3.11
CA VAL A 152 -1.04 9.54 -1.89
C VAL A 152 -1.88 10.78 -2.16
N CYS A 153 -3.05 10.86 -1.52
CA CYS A 153 -3.96 11.99 -1.60
C CYS A 153 -3.81 12.88 -0.36
N THR A 154 -3.38 14.10 -0.52
CA THR A 154 -3.12 15.03 0.59
C THR A 154 -4.37 15.77 1.07
N GLY A 155 -5.37 15.93 0.24
CA GLY A 155 -6.60 16.66 0.54
C GLY A 155 -6.41 18.16 0.77
N PRO A 156 -7.49 18.95 0.79
CA PRO A 156 -7.44 20.34 1.14
C PRO A 156 -7.36 20.53 2.67
N CYS A 157 -6.77 21.63 3.10
CA CYS A 157 -6.81 22.05 4.49
C CYS A 157 -8.16 22.72 4.82
N HIS A 158 -8.85 22.21 5.83
CA HIS A 158 -10.15 22.75 6.27
C HIS A 158 -10.06 23.75 7.42
N THR A 159 -8.87 24.00 7.93
CA THR A 159 -8.70 24.97 9.03
C THR A 159 -8.74 26.41 8.51
N PRO A 160 -9.25 27.39 9.29
CA PRO A 160 -9.27 28.80 8.89
C PRO A 160 -7.87 29.36 8.63
N TRP A 161 -7.75 30.32 7.74
CA TRP A 161 -6.53 31.07 7.51
C TRP A 161 -6.33 32.17 8.55
N PRO A 162 -5.07 32.49 8.94
CA PRO A 162 -3.82 31.81 8.61
C PRO A 162 -3.68 30.48 9.36
N HIS A 163 -3.18 29.45 8.66
CA HIS A 163 -2.91 28.16 9.29
C HIS A 163 -1.61 28.25 10.09
N ARG A 164 -1.64 27.77 11.31
CA ARG A 164 -0.46 27.60 12.15
C ARG A 164 -0.43 26.18 12.70
N PHE A 165 0.62 25.45 12.41
CA PHE A 165 0.83 24.08 12.85
C PHE A 165 2.16 23.97 13.56
N SER A 166 2.19 23.24 14.65
CA SER A 166 3.45 22.94 15.29
C SER A 166 4.28 21.99 14.42
N ARG A 167 5.57 22.27 14.33
CA ARG A 167 6.58 21.39 13.78
C ARG A 167 7.52 20.98 14.88
N TYR A 168 7.97 19.73 14.81
CA TYR A 168 9.06 19.27 15.66
C TYR A 168 10.34 19.18 14.82
N VAL A 169 11.33 20.00 15.15
CA VAL A 169 12.65 20.02 14.54
C VAL A 169 13.65 19.72 15.63
N ASN A 170 14.43 18.63 15.48
CA ASN A 170 15.41 18.19 16.48
C ASN A 170 14.84 18.02 17.91
N GLY A 171 13.58 17.61 18.01
CA GLY A 171 12.89 17.43 19.29
C GLY A 171 12.29 18.70 19.88
N GLU A 172 12.48 19.86 19.28
CA GLU A 172 11.89 21.11 19.71
C GLU A 172 10.62 21.43 18.92
N ARG A 173 9.60 21.96 19.64
CA ARG A 173 8.33 22.38 19.04
C ARG A 173 8.41 23.80 18.51
N HIS A 174 8.21 23.97 17.21
CA HIS A 174 8.07 25.26 16.54
C HIS A 174 6.63 25.48 16.09
N MET A 175 6.15 26.74 16.11
CA MET A 175 4.82 27.15 15.66
C MET A 175 4.88 27.85 14.30
#